data_57da7628784bdeb79bcfcae7ab07db50
#
_entry.id   57da7628784bdeb79bcfcae7ab07db50
#
_cell.length_a   1.000
_cell.length_b   1.000
_cell.length_c   1.000
_cell.angle_alpha   90.00
_cell.angle_beta   90.00
_cell.angle_gamma   90.00
#
_symmetry.space_group_name_H-M   'P 1'
#
loop_
_entity.id
_entity.type
_entity.pdbx_description
1 polymer ?
#
loop_
_entity_poly.entity_id
_entity_poly.type
_entity_poly.pdbx_seq_one_letter_code
_entity_poly.pdbx_strand_id
1 'polypeptide(L)'
;MTREALLAAAERLFAEQGLSGVSNRQISAAAGQGNNAAANYHFGSRSDLLRAIEHKHRAPIEEVRARLFAEITDSGELRDWVGLLVRPLTDHLADLGNPSWYARFAAQAMADPGYREVVTADAMTSPLLARTMDGIVGCVPDLSRRVRHQRTVMTRNLLMHSCAEIEGELAARGRRGRVNWREVGEDLTDGIAGLWRAPVRSTIS
;
A
#
# COMPACT_ATOMS: atom_id res chain seq x y z
N MET A 1 20.27 13.67 15.49
CA MET A 1 19.51 13.38 14.27
C MET A 1 18.83 12.06 14.45
N THR A 2 17.64 11.98 13.94
CA THR A 2 16.63 11.11 14.47
C THR A 2 16.44 9.87 13.57
N ARG A 3 15.94 8.80 14.17
CA ARG A 3 15.44 7.61 13.49
C ARG A 3 14.52 7.95 12.31
N GLU A 4 13.75 9.04 12.43
CA GLU A 4 12.85 9.56 11.37
C GLU A 4 13.58 10.02 10.11
N ALA A 5 14.71 10.70 10.23
CA ALA A 5 15.50 11.12 9.07
C ALA A 5 16.05 9.92 8.28
N LEU A 6 16.46 8.86 8.98
CA LEU A 6 16.87 7.61 8.34
C LEU A 6 15.70 6.92 7.64
N LEU A 7 14.51 6.88 8.26
CA LEU A 7 13.30 6.34 7.63
C LEU A 7 12.93 7.10 6.37
N ALA A 8 12.89 8.43 6.44
CA ALA A 8 12.56 9.27 5.29
C ALA A 8 13.57 9.12 4.14
N ALA A 9 14.87 9.04 4.45
CA ALA A 9 15.91 8.80 3.45
C ALA A 9 15.79 7.41 2.83
N ALA A 10 15.52 6.39 3.64
CA ALA A 10 15.35 5.02 3.17
C ALA A 10 14.12 4.89 2.26
N GLU A 11 12.96 5.39 2.69
CA GLU A 11 11.72 5.40 1.92
C GLU A 11 11.92 6.03 0.54
N ARG A 12 12.53 7.23 0.50
CA ARG A 12 12.84 7.92 -0.74
C ARG A 12 13.78 7.12 -1.64
N LEU A 13 14.90 6.64 -1.12
CA LEU A 13 15.88 5.91 -1.92
C LEU A 13 15.30 4.59 -2.44
N PHE A 14 14.53 3.87 -1.65
CA PHE A 14 13.86 2.64 -2.10
C PHE A 14 12.84 2.92 -3.19
N ALA A 15 12.07 4.00 -3.08
CA ALA A 15 11.12 4.41 -4.11
C ALA A 15 11.79 4.80 -5.43
N GLU A 16 12.97 5.44 -5.36
CA GLU A 16 13.70 5.95 -6.53
C GLU A 16 14.60 4.91 -7.21
N GLN A 17 15.21 4.00 -6.44
CA GLN A 17 16.27 3.10 -6.91
C GLN A 17 15.94 1.61 -6.74
N GLY A 18 14.79 1.29 -6.17
CA GLY A 18 14.39 -0.07 -5.84
C GLY A 18 15.05 -0.61 -4.57
N LEU A 19 14.46 -1.68 -4.02
CA LEU A 19 14.97 -2.23 -2.75
C LEU A 19 16.40 -2.74 -2.86
N SER A 20 16.73 -3.49 -3.89
CA SER A 20 18.06 -4.11 -4.06
C SER A 20 19.17 -3.12 -4.43
N GLY A 21 18.81 -1.96 -5.01
CA GLY A 21 19.75 -0.94 -5.46
C GLY A 21 20.32 -0.04 -4.34
N VAL A 22 19.77 -0.12 -3.12
CA VAL A 22 20.08 0.81 -2.03
C VAL A 22 20.79 0.09 -0.89
N SER A 23 21.95 0.60 -0.47
CA SER A 23 22.71 0.13 0.68
C SER A 23 22.43 0.97 1.95
N ASN A 24 22.64 0.37 3.13
CA ASN A 24 22.53 1.10 4.41
C ASN A 24 23.50 2.30 4.50
N ARG A 25 24.64 2.22 3.81
CA ARG A 25 25.59 3.33 3.69
C ARG A 25 24.97 4.52 2.93
N GLN A 26 24.31 4.27 1.80
CA GLN A 26 23.63 5.31 1.04
C GLN A 26 22.49 5.95 1.86
N ILE A 27 21.74 5.15 2.61
CA ILE A 27 20.68 5.64 3.51
C ILE A 27 21.27 6.55 4.59
N SER A 28 22.33 6.12 5.26
CA SER A 28 23.00 6.93 6.29
C SER A 28 23.55 8.23 5.73
N ALA A 29 24.20 8.19 4.57
CA ALA A 29 24.70 9.39 3.88
C ALA A 29 23.58 10.34 3.47
N ALA A 30 22.48 9.84 2.91
CA ALA A 30 21.33 10.64 2.49
C ALA A 30 20.58 11.26 3.68
N ALA A 31 20.66 10.62 4.85
CA ALA A 31 20.13 11.15 6.12
C ALA A 31 21.09 12.16 6.79
N GLY A 32 22.21 12.51 6.13
CA GLY A 32 23.21 13.41 6.71
C GLY A 32 24.01 12.81 7.87
N GLN A 33 24.11 11.46 7.95
CA GLN A 33 24.84 10.77 8.98
C GLN A 33 26.30 10.55 8.56
N GLY A 34 27.23 11.07 9.35
CA GLY A 34 28.67 10.77 9.16
C GLY A 34 29.04 9.31 9.46
N ASN A 35 28.20 8.61 10.22
CA ASN A 35 28.41 7.21 10.58
C ASN A 35 27.63 6.29 9.61
N ASN A 36 28.36 5.55 8.79
CA ASN A 36 27.79 4.59 7.83
C ASN A 36 27.02 3.42 8.49
N ALA A 37 27.20 3.19 9.77
CA ALA A 37 26.51 2.15 10.55
C ALA A 37 25.20 2.63 11.18
N ALA A 38 24.80 3.90 11.01
CA ALA A 38 23.65 4.48 11.69
C ALA A 38 22.33 3.72 11.38
N ALA A 39 22.11 3.33 10.12
CA ALA A 39 20.92 2.56 9.76
C ALA A 39 20.89 1.19 10.46
N ASN A 40 22.02 0.47 10.50
CA ASN A 40 22.13 -0.80 11.24
C ASN A 40 21.95 -0.64 12.75
N TYR A 41 22.50 0.43 13.32
CA TYR A 41 22.34 0.69 14.75
C TYR A 41 20.88 0.94 15.15
N HIS A 42 20.13 1.70 14.34
CA HIS A 42 18.74 2.06 14.66
C HIS A 42 17.72 0.98 14.30
N PHE A 43 17.96 0.17 13.28
CA PHE A 43 16.97 -0.78 12.75
C PHE A 43 17.44 -2.24 12.79
N GLY A 44 18.72 -2.52 13.05
CA GLY A 44 19.25 -3.87 13.05
C GLY A 44 19.33 -4.45 11.64
N SER A 45 18.26 -5.09 11.16
CA SER A 45 18.20 -5.69 9.84
C SER A 45 17.53 -4.78 8.79
N ARG A 46 17.76 -5.12 7.52
CA ARG A 46 17.05 -4.49 6.41
C ARG A 46 15.55 -4.73 6.48
N SER A 47 15.14 -5.93 6.86
CA SER A 47 13.72 -6.25 7.03
C SER A 47 13.05 -5.40 8.11
N ASP A 48 13.77 -5.10 9.19
CA ASP A 48 13.26 -4.26 10.26
C ASP A 48 13.13 -2.79 9.82
N LEU A 49 14.07 -2.31 8.98
CA LEU A 49 13.96 -0.98 8.37
C LEU A 49 12.74 -0.88 7.45
N LEU A 50 12.51 -1.88 6.60
CA LEU A 50 11.36 -1.93 5.70
C LEU A 50 10.04 -1.99 6.50
N ARG A 51 9.97 -2.82 7.54
CA ARG A 51 8.82 -2.85 8.47
C ARG A 51 8.61 -1.51 9.15
N ALA A 52 9.67 -0.83 9.55
CA ALA A 52 9.55 0.46 10.21
C ALA A 52 8.97 1.54 9.29
N ILE A 53 9.26 1.49 7.98
CA ILE A 53 8.63 2.37 7.00
C ILE A 53 7.13 2.02 6.86
N GLU A 54 6.80 0.73 6.71
CA GLU A 54 5.41 0.28 6.65
C GLU A 54 4.61 0.70 7.89
N HIS A 55 5.13 0.49 9.08
CA HIS A 55 4.46 0.87 10.32
C HIS A 55 4.21 2.38 10.43
N LYS A 56 5.11 3.21 9.90
CA LYS A 56 4.93 4.67 9.86
C LYS A 56 3.66 5.05 9.11
N HIS A 57 3.35 4.38 8.01
CA HIS A 57 2.20 4.69 7.16
C HIS A 57 0.94 3.92 7.55
N ARG A 58 1.09 2.78 8.20
CA ARG A 58 -0.04 1.93 8.59
C ARG A 58 -1.00 2.62 9.55
N ALA A 59 -0.50 3.28 10.58
CA ALA A 59 -1.35 3.91 11.59
C ALA A 59 -2.30 4.96 10.98
N PRO A 60 -1.83 5.94 10.18
CA PRO A 60 -2.71 6.88 9.49
C PRO A 60 -3.72 6.20 8.55
N ILE A 61 -3.30 5.16 7.81
CA ILE A 61 -4.18 4.40 6.92
C ILE A 61 -5.31 3.72 7.71
N GLU A 62 -4.99 3.10 8.84
CA GLU A 62 -5.99 2.45 9.69
C GLU A 62 -6.91 3.45 10.39
N GLU A 63 -6.44 4.64 10.73
CA GLU A 63 -7.28 5.74 11.24
C GLU A 63 -8.31 6.19 10.20
N VAL A 64 -7.91 6.34 8.94
CA VAL A 64 -8.84 6.63 7.84
C VAL A 64 -9.83 5.49 7.67
N ARG A 65 -9.36 4.24 7.67
CA ARG A 65 -10.23 3.06 7.57
C ARG A 65 -11.26 3.02 8.68
N ALA A 66 -10.87 3.31 9.92
CA ALA A 66 -11.78 3.32 11.07
C ALA A 66 -12.89 4.38 10.91
N ARG A 67 -12.55 5.58 10.45
CA ARG A 67 -13.54 6.63 10.17
C ARG A 67 -14.54 6.19 9.10
N LEU A 68 -14.05 5.70 7.97
CA LEU A 68 -14.89 5.22 6.87
C LEU A 68 -15.78 4.04 7.31
N PHE A 69 -15.24 3.17 8.14
CA PHE A 69 -16.00 2.02 8.68
C PHE A 69 -17.18 2.47 9.54
N ALA A 70 -17.03 3.56 10.30
CA ALA A 70 -18.10 4.13 11.13
C ALA A 70 -19.21 4.79 10.28
N GLU A 71 -18.90 5.23 9.06
CA GLU A 71 -19.85 5.84 8.12
C GLU A 71 -20.69 4.79 7.37
N ILE A 72 -20.16 3.58 7.20
CA ILE A 72 -20.83 2.49 6.50
C ILE A 72 -21.65 1.67 7.51
N THR A 73 -22.92 2.03 7.67
CA THR A 73 -23.87 1.27 8.48
C THR A 73 -24.46 0.14 7.62
N ASP A 74 -24.13 -1.13 7.93
CA ASP A 74 -24.72 -2.35 7.33
C ASP A 74 -24.82 -2.35 5.78
N SER A 75 -23.79 -1.83 5.10
CA SER A 75 -23.76 -1.91 3.64
C SER A 75 -23.59 -3.35 3.17
N GLY A 76 -24.56 -3.83 2.40
CA GLY A 76 -24.46 -5.09 1.65
C GLY A 76 -23.76 -4.94 0.29
N GLU A 77 -23.31 -3.73 -0.05
CA GLU A 77 -22.80 -3.43 -1.38
C GLU A 77 -21.29 -3.69 -1.49
N LEU A 78 -20.91 -4.49 -2.49
CA LEU A 78 -19.52 -4.79 -2.78
C LEU A 78 -18.66 -3.53 -2.95
N ARG A 79 -19.20 -2.48 -3.58
CA ARG A 79 -18.50 -1.22 -3.83
C ARG A 79 -18.06 -0.55 -2.54
N ASP A 80 -18.90 -0.58 -1.51
CA ASP A 80 -18.59 0.04 -0.22
C ASP A 80 -17.45 -0.70 0.48
N TRP A 81 -17.50 -2.04 0.49
CA TRP A 81 -16.41 -2.85 1.04
C TRP A 81 -15.09 -2.65 0.29
N VAL A 82 -15.13 -2.52 -1.04
CA VAL A 82 -13.95 -2.18 -1.84
C VAL A 82 -13.48 -0.76 -1.52
N GLY A 83 -14.39 0.19 -1.31
CA GLY A 83 -14.05 1.55 -0.88
C GLY A 83 -13.30 1.57 0.45
N LEU A 84 -13.67 0.72 1.42
CA LEU A 84 -12.94 0.55 2.68
C LEU A 84 -11.53 -0.05 2.51
N LEU A 85 -11.28 -0.74 1.40
CA LEU A 85 -9.94 -1.23 1.06
C LEU A 85 -9.10 -0.14 0.38
N VAL A 86 -9.68 0.62 -0.55
CA VAL A 86 -8.98 1.55 -1.46
C VAL A 86 -8.76 2.92 -0.82
N ARG A 87 -9.85 3.55 -0.34
CA ARG A 87 -9.83 4.94 0.13
C ARG A 87 -8.84 5.22 1.26
N PRO A 88 -8.63 4.33 2.24
CA PRO A 88 -7.63 4.59 3.28
C PRO A 88 -6.24 4.85 2.73
N LEU A 89 -5.84 4.17 1.66
CA LEU A 89 -4.55 4.39 1.01
C LEU A 89 -4.54 5.68 0.21
N THR A 90 -5.56 5.93 -0.64
CA THR A 90 -5.59 7.12 -1.49
C THR A 90 -5.76 8.41 -0.69
N ASP A 91 -6.55 8.40 0.39
CA ASP A 91 -6.69 9.53 1.30
C ASP A 91 -5.36 9.82 2.03
N HIS A 92 -4.66 8.76 2.49
CA HIS A 92 -3.34 8.91 3.08
C HIS A 92 -2.31 9.49 2.08
N LEU A 93 -2.33 9.06 0.81
CA LEU A 93 -1.47 9.62 -0.23
C LEU A 93 -1.79 11.10 -0.51
N ALA A 94 -3.06 11.49 -0.41
CA ALA A 94 -3.47 12.89 -0.49
C ALA A 94 -2.86 13.72 0.66
N ASP A 95 -2.91 13.20 1.89
CA ASP A 95 -2.38 13.85 3.09
C ASP A 95 -0.85 13.97 3.07
N LEU A 96 -0.14 13.01 2.47
CA LEU A 96 1.32 13.09 2.29
C LEU A 96 1.72 14.23 1.34
N GLY A 97 0.87 14.59 0.40
CA GLY A 97 1.12 15.64 -0.57
C GLY A 97 2.18 15.28 -1.62
N ASN A 98 2.78 16.33 -2.24
CA ASN A 98 3.81 16.16 -3.25
C ASN A 98 5.04 17.03 -2.91
N PRO A 99 6.23 16.46 -2.74
CA PRO A 99 6.61 15.09 -3.08
C PRO A 99 6.26 14.04 -2.01
N SER A 100 5.89 12.84 -2.45
CA SER A 100 5.78 11.63 -1.64
C SER A 100 6.52 10.45 -2.30
N TRP A 101 6.76 9.40 -1.55
CA TRP A 101 7.51 8.22 -2.01
C TRP A 101 6.87 6.90 -1.57
N TYR A 102 5.83 6.96 -0.74
CA TYR A 102 5.28 5.78 -0.09
C TYR A 102 4.64 4.79 -1.07
N ALA A 103 3.87 5.26 -2.05
CA ALA A 103 3.22 4.36 -3.00
C ALA A 103 4.24 3.57 -3.84
N ARG A 104 5.30 4.24 -4.33
CA ARG A 104 6.40 3.58 -5.07
C ARG A 104 7.20 2.64 -4.19
N PHE A 105 7.49 3.04 -2.95
CA PHE A 105 8.12 2.17 -1.97
C PHE A 105 7.29 0.91 -1.73
N ALA A 106 5.99 1.06 -1.44
CA ALA A 106 5.08 -0.05 -1.16
C ALA A 106 4.97 -1.02 -2.36
N ALA A 107 4.89 -0.51 -3.59
CA ALA A 107 4.89 -1.34 -4.79
C ALA A 107 6.20 -2.15 -4.95
N GLN A 108 7.36 -1.53 -4.70
CA GLN A 108 8.66 -2.21 -4.70
C GLN A 108 8.74 -3.30 -3.61
N ALA A 109 8.25 -2.99 -2.41
CA ALA A 109 8.19 -3.94 -1.30
C ALA A 109 7.28 -5.13 -1.62
N MET A 110 6.13 -4.89 -2.25
CA MET A 110 5.20 -5.94 -2.66
C MET A 110 5.71 -6.78 -3.84
N ALA A 111 6.67 -6.29 -4.63
CA ALA A 111 7.30 -7.06 -5.69
C ALA A 111 8.30 -8.11 -5.16
N ASP A 112 8.91 -7.89 -4.00
CA ASP A 112 9.80 -8.85 -3.35
C ASP A 112 8.99 -9.97 -2.66
N PRO A 113 9.14 -11.26 -3.05
CA PRO A 113 8.32 -12.35 -2.50
C PRO A 113 8.46 -12.53 -1.00
N GLY A 114 9.68 -12.48 -0.46
CA GLY A 114 9.93 -12.70 0.96
C GLY A 114 9.39 -11.57 1.83
N TYR A 115 9.56 -10.35 1.39
CA TYR A 115 9.05 -9.20 2.11
C TYR A 115 7.52 -9.08 2.01
N ARG A 116 6.95 -9.36 0.84
CA ARG A 116 5.49 -9.39 0.63
C ARG A 116 4.78 -10.32 1.58
N GLU A 117 5.32 -11.53 1.81
CA GLU A 117 4.72 -12.49 2.74
C GLU A 117 4.65 -11.91 4.15
N VAL A 118 5.74 -11.33 4.63
CA VAL A 118 5.83 -10.73 5.97
C VAL A 118 4.87 -9.55 6.09
N VAL A 119 4.86 -8.61 5.13
CA VAL A 119 4.00 -7.41 5.17
C VAL A 119 2.53 -7.78 5.05
N THR A 120 2.20 -8.75 4.21
CA THR A 120 0.80 -9.20 4.05
C THR A 120 0.30 -9.86 5.33
N ALA A 121 1.11 -10.72 5.96
CA ALA A 121 0.76 -11.35 7.23
C ALA A 121 0.57 -10.31 8.34
N ASP A 122 1.47 -9.34 8.41
CA ASP A 122 1.40 -8.24 9.38
C ASP A 122 0.19 -7.33 9.13
N ALA A 123 -0.12 -6.98 7.88
CA ALA A 123 -1.30 -6.19 7.52
C ALA A 123 -2.60 -6.89 7.96
N MET A 124 -2.70 -8.19 7.79
CA MET A 124 -3.88 -8.98 8.19
C MET A 124 -4.06 -9.10 9.71
N THR A 125 -3.14 -8.59 10.52
CA THR A 125 -3.38 -8.44 11.97
C THR A 125 -4.32 -7.28 12.30
N SER A 126 -4.61 -6.37 11.33
CA SER A 126 -5.64 -5.34 11.49
C SER A 126 -7.04 -5.96 11.46
N PRO A 127 -7.83 -5.84 12.56
CA PRO A 127 -9.19 -6.36 12.58
C PRO A 127 -10.10 -5.69 11.54
N LEU A 128 -9.91 -4.40 11.26
CA LEU A 128 -10.71 -3.67 10.28
C LEU A 128 -10.38 -4.08 8.85
N LEU A 129 -9.11 -4.31 8.54
CA LEU A 129 -8.73 -4.84 7.22
C LEU A 129 -9.26 -6.26 7.03
N ALA A 130 -9.17 -7.12 8.04
CA ALA A 130 -9.72 -8.47 7.98
C ALA A 130 -11.25 -8.43 7.73
N ARG A 131 -11.99 -7.62 8.49
CA ARG A 131 -13.45 -7.43 8.27
C ARG A 131 -13.76 -6.87 6.87
N THR A 132 -12.94 -5.95 6.36
CA THR A 132 -13.08 -5.42 5.00
C THR A 132 -12.97 -6.53 3.96
N MET A 133 -11.97 -7.40 4.11
CA MET A 133 -11.77 -8.54 3.21
C MET A 133 -12.89 -9.57 3.31
N ASP A 134 -13.38 -9.84 4.52
CA ASP A 134 -14.53 -10.73 4.74
C ASP A 134 -15.80 -10.16 4.10
N GLY A 135 -16.03 -8.85 4.20
CA GLY A 135 -17.15 -8.16 3.56
C GLY A 135 -17.09 -8.29 2.02
N ILE A 136 -15.93 -8.06 1.41
CA ILE A 136 -15.74 -8.25 -0.03
C ILE A 136 -16.07 -9.70 -0.43
N VAL A 137 -15.53 -10.68 0.30
CA VAL A 137 -15.76 -12.10 0.03
C VAL A 137 -17.23 -12.48 0.24
N GLY A 138 -17.87 -11.92 1.25
CA GLY A 138 -19.29 -12.13 1.56
C GLY A 138 -20.24 -11.66 0.45
N CYS A 139 -19.88 -10.60 -0.27
CA CYS A 139 -20.66 -10.11 -1.42
C CYS A 139 -20.57 -11.01 -2.67
N VAL A 140 -19.67 -11.97 -2.71
CA VAL A 140 -19.45 -12.87 -3.86
C VAL A 140 -19.31 -14.34 -3.42
N PRO A 141 -20.34 -14.90 -2.76
CA PRO A 141 -20.26 -16.22 -2.12
C PRO A 141 -20.00 -17.36 -3.11
N ASP A 142 -20.45 -17.21 -4.36
CA ASP A 142 -20.36 -18.26 -5.38
C ASP A 142 -18.94 -18.46 -5.96
N LEU A 143 -18.01 -17.57 -5.62
CA LEU A 143 -16.64 -17.69 -6.09
C LEU A 143 -15.89 -18.79 -5.34
N SER A 144 -15.25 -19.70 -6.09
CA SER A 144 -14.38 -20.70 -5.51
C SER A 144 -13.19 -20.07 -4.77
N ARG A 145 -12.61 -20.81 -3.79
CA ARG A 145 -11.43 -20.36 -3.04
C ARG A 145 -10.27 -19.96 -3.97
N ARG A 146 -10.05 -20.69 -5.05
CA ARG A 146 -9.01 -20.40 -6.06
C ARG A 146 -9.26 -19.04 -6.72
N VAL A 147 -10.49 -18.77 -7.15
CA VAL A 147 -10.85 -17.51 -7.81
C VAL A 147 -10.75 -16.34 -6.86
N ARG A 148 -11.23 -16.51 -5.62
CA ARG A 148 -11.07 -15.47 -4.57
C ARG A 148 -9.60 -15.12 -4.33
N HIS A 149 -8.74 -16.12 -4.19
CA HIS A 149 -7.30 -15.88 -4.03
C HIS A 149 -6.70 -15.12 -5.23
N GLN A 150 -7.02 -15.52 -6.46
CA GLN A 150 -6.55 -14.83 -7.66
C GLN A 150 -7.03 -13.36 -7.69
N ARG A 151 -8.31 -13.11 -7.38
CA ARG A 151 -8.86 -11.73 -7.35
C ARG A 151 -8.23 -10.89 -6.23
N THR A 152 -7.94 -11.47 -5.08
CA THR A 152 -7.19 -10.78 -4.02
C THR A 152 -5.80 -10.36 -4.50
N VAL A 153 -5.07 -11.23 -5.20
CA VAL A 153 -3.76 -10.90 -5.78
C VAL A 153 -3.88 -9.79 -6.82
N MET A 154 -4.86 -9.88 -7.73
CA MET A 154 -5.12 -8.86 -8.76
C MET A 154 -5.50 -7.51 -8.13
N THR A 155 -6.38 -7.51 -7.11
CA THR A 155 -6.79 -6.32 -6.36
C THR A 155 -5.59 -5.62 -5.75
N ARG A 156 -4.75 -6.36 -5.03
CA ARG A 156 -3.53 -5.81 -4.44
C ARG A 156 -2.62 -5.20 -5.50
N ASN A 157 -2.36 -5.92 -6.59
CA ASN A 157 -1.48 -5.42 -7.64
C ASN A 157 -2.07 -4.17 -8.32
N LEU A 158 -3.35 -4.18 -8.64
CA LEU A 158 -4.02 -3.03 -9.23
C LEU A 158 -3.91 -1.80 -8.31
N LEU A 159 -4.27 -1.95 -7.04
CA LEU A 159 -4.22 -0.85 -6.07
C LEU A 159 -2.79 -0.31 -5.90
N MET A 160 -1.82 -1.19 -5.60
CA MET A 160 -0.45 -0.76 -5.29
C MET A 160 0.26 -0.16 -6.50
N HIS A 161 0.18 -0.80 -7.66
CA HIS A 161 0.91 -0.34 -8.84
C HIS A 161 0.28 0.90 -9.48
N SER A 162 -1.06 1.03 -9.49
CA SER A 162 -1.70 2.25 -9.98
C SER A 162 -1.35 3.46 -9.13
N CYS A 163 -1.39 3.34 -7.80
CA CYS A 163 -0.95 4.43 -6.92
C CYS A 163 0.53 4.78 -7.11
N ALA A 164 1.40 3.78 -7.29
CA ALA A 164 2.83 3.98 -7.50
C ALA A 164 3.14 4.69 -8.82
N GLU A 165 2.43 4.34 -9.90
CA GLU A 165 2.58 4.97 -11.21
C GLU A 165 2.17 6.44 -11.16
N ILE A 166 1.01 6.74 -10.57
CA ILE A 166 0.52 8.10 -10.38
C ILE A 166 1.50 8.93 -9.53
N GLU A 167 2.00 8.39 -8.42
CA GLU A 167 3.01 9.06 -7.58
C GLU A 167 4.31 9.30 -8.36
N GLY A 168 4.72 8.35 -9.21
CA GLY A 168 5.87 8.50 -10.11
C GLY A 168 5.70 9.64 -11.12
N GLU A 169 4.53 9.74 -11.74
CA GLU A 169 4.20 10.85 -12.64
C GLU A 169 4.19 12.20 -11.90
N LEU A 170 3.66 12.26 -10.69
CA LEU A 170 3.70 13.46 -9.86
C LEU A 170 5.15 13.89 -9.57
N ALA A 171 6.00 12.92 -9.21
CA ALA A 171 7.42 13.18 -8.97
C ALA A 171 8.12 13.73 -10.23
N ALA A 172 7.82 13.18 -11.40
CA ALA A 172 8.38 13.64 -12.68
C ALA A 172 7.94 15.07 -13.05
N ARG A 173 6.70 15.45 -12.69
CA ARG A 173 6.15 16.81 -12.90
C ARG A 173 6.62 17.82 -11.82
N GLY A 174 7.26 17.34 -10.76
CA GLY A 174 7.75 18.14 -9.64
C GLY A 174 6.64 18.95 -8.95
N ARG A 175 6.96 20.16 -8.50
CA ARG A 175 5.99 21.02 -7.77
C ARG A 175 4.73 21.40 -8.55
N ARG A 176 4.71 21.21 -9.85
CA ARG A 176 3.54 21.46 -10.72
C ARG A 176 2.62 20.25 -10.83
N GLY A 177 3.07 19.08 -10.44
CA GLY A 177 2.27 17.84 -10.44
C GLY A 177 1.09 17.99 -9.47
N ARG A 178 -0.12 17.73 -9.98
CA ARG A 178 -1.34 17.67 -9.19
C ARG A 178 -2.12 16.44 -9.58
N VAL A 179 -2.74 15.81 -8.59
CA VAL A 179 -3.67 14.70 -8.76
C VAL A 179 -4.80 14.87 -7.74
N ASN A 180 -5.98 14.47 -8.14
CA ASN A 180 -7.10 14.32 -7.23
C ASN A 180 -7.14 12.87 -6.72
N TRP A 181 -6.47 12.58 -5.60
CA TRP A 181 -6.43 11.25 -5.03
C TRP A 181 -7.81 10.70 -4.66
N ARG A 182 -8.79 11.57 -4.39
CA ARG A 182 -10.16 11.14 -4.17
C ARG A 182 -10.77 10.54 -5.43
N GLU A 183 -10.61 11.20 -6.58
CA GLU A 183 -11.07 10.71 -7.89
C GLU A 183 -10.36 9.39 -8.25
N VAL A 184 -9.04 9.32 -8.06
CA VAL A 184 -8.28 8.07 -8.21
C VAL A 184 -8.85 6.95 -7.33
N GLY A 185 -9.21 7.27 -6.08
CA GLY A 185 -9.83 6.32 -5.15
C GLY A 185 -11.19 5.82 -5.64
N GLU A 186 -12.03 6.69 -6.20
CA GLU A 186 -13.32 6.32 -6.78
C GLU A 186 -13.14 5.41 -8.01
N ASP A 187 -12.25 5.77 -8.94
CA ASP A 187 -11.96 4.99 -10.15
C ASP A 187 -11.40 3.60 -9.81
N LEU A 188 -10.46 3.53 -8.85
CA LEU A 188 -9.91 2.26 -8.39
C LEU A 188 -10.97 1.41 -7.69
N THR A 189 -11.87 2.03 -6.91
CA THR A 189 -12.96 1.33 -6.25
C THR A 189 -13.89 0.70 -7.28
N ASP A 190 -14.29 1.42 -8.31
CA ASP A 190 -15.16 0.92 -9.37
C ASP A 190 -14.47 -0.18 -10.20
N GLY A 191 -13.21 0.02 -10.57
CA GLY A 191 -12.42 -0.98 -11.29
C GLY A 191 -12.24 -2.28 -10.51
N ILE A 192 -11.93 -2.19 -9.20
CA ILE A 192 -11.78 -3.37 -8.34
C ILE A 192 -13.13 -4.04 -8.08
N ALA A 193 -14.22 -3.30 -7.86
CA ALA A 193 -15.56 -3.89 -7.73
C ALA A 193 -15.97 -4.63 -9.00
N GLY A 194 -15.68 -4.08 -10.17
CA GLY A 194 -15.86 -4.74 -11.46
C GLY A 194 -15.04 -6.04 -11.57
N LEU A 195 -13.78 -6.02 -11.14
CA LEU A 195 -12.93 -7.21 -11.09
C LEU A 195 -13.55 -8.33 -10.23
N TRP A 196 -14.10 -7.98 -9.05
CA TRP A 196 -14.73 -8.98 -8.17
C TRP A 196 -16.06 -9.50 -8.70
N ARG A 197 -16.81 -8.73 -9.51
CA ARG A 197 -18.06 -9.14 -10.17
C ARG A 197 -17.84 -9.87 -11.50
N ALA A 198 -16.62 -9.83 -12.07
CA ALA A 198 -16.35 -10.42 -13.38
C ALA A 198 -16.77 -11.91 -13.42
N PRO A 199 -17.40 -12.37 -14.51
CA PRO A 199 -17.82 -13.76 -14.63
C PRO A 199 -16.60 -14.72 -14.58
N VAL A 200 -16.82 -15.90 -14.02
CA VAL A 200 -15.83 -16.98 -14.03
C VAL A 200 -16.15 -17.89 -15.21
N ARG A 201 -15.19 -18.08 -16.11
CA ARG A 201 -15.36 -19.07 -17.18
C ARG A 201 -15.44 -20.46 -16.55
N SER A 202 -16.53 -21.17 -16.81
CA SER A 202 -16.60 -22.60 -16.52
C SER A 202 -15.50 -23.28 -17.33
N THR A 203 -14.58 -23.93 -16.65
CA THR A 203 -13.63 -24.81 -17.32
C THR A 203 -14.47 -25.96 -17.91
N ILE A 204 -14.62 -25.99 -19.22
CA ILE A 204 -15.17 -27.15 -19.91
C ILE A 204 -14.18 -28.27 -19.61
N SER A 205 -14.67 -29.28 -18.88
CA SER A 205 -13.92 -30.52 -18.56
C SER A 205 -13.75 -31.34 -19.82
#